data_649cdb4fdcb2a243fd5daac84c451208
#
_entry.id   649cdb4fdcb2a243fd5daac84c451208
#
_cell.length_a   1.000
_cell.length_b   1.000
_cell.length_c   1.000
_cell.angle_alpha   90.00
_cell.angle_beta   90.00
_cell.angle_gamma   90.00
#
_symmetry.space_group_name_H-M   'P 1'
#
loop_
_entity.id
_entity.type
_entity.pdbx_description
1 polymer ?
#
loop_
_entity_poly.entity_id
_entity_poly.type
_entity_poly.pdbx_seq_one_letter_code
_entity_poly.pdbx_strand_id
1 'polypeptide(L)'
;MEDIPCCQRTLYSYVDKQYLSVINLDLPRKVRYKKRKKKQLDTPVPGYRKNRTYRDLLDFLASSHDSSIVELDVVEGAGGKSGPVLLTLFFRNCSLMLLFLLPGDRRKYVQDVFDLLLSELGPQTYSQLFPIILTDNGSSFLDPSLFEMPHRQDVLTKVFYCDPMSSWQKGRLEKNHEFIRYILPKGTSFDSLTEQKVNLMMNHINSTARASLNGCTPFQLALLLLDAKLMSLMDLRSVPADQIHLKPDLIK
;
A
#
# COMPACT_ATOMS: atom_id res chain seq x y z
N MET A 1 -14.48 29.18 4.62
CA MET A 1 -13.78 28.78 3.38
C MET A 1 -14.46 29.52 2.25
N GLU A 2 -13.77 30.46 1.62
CA GLU A 2 -14.36 31.18 0.47
C GLU A 2 -14.57 30.19 -0.66
N ASP A 3 -15.78 30.12 -1.20
CA ASP A 3 -16.13 29.26 -2.32
C ASP A 3 -15.31 29.68 -3.55
N ILE A 4 -14.54 28.74 -4.11
CA ILE A 4 -13.83 28.96 -5.36
C ILE A 4 -14.88 29.10 -6.47
N PRO A 5 -14.98 30.24 -7.19
CA PRO A 5 -16.09 30.54 -8.09
C PRO A 5 -16.06 29.76 -9.41
N CYS A 6 -15.28 28.68 -9.51
CA CYS A 6 -15.15 27.89 -10.71
C CYS A 6 -14.94 26.41 -10.42
N CYS A 7 -15.31 25.52 -11.36
CA CYS A 7 -15.12 24.10 -11.22
C CYS A 7 -13.64 23.69 -11.43
N GLN A 8 -13.26 22.53 -10.91
CA GLN A 8 -11.90 21.98 -11.01
C GLN A 8 -11.38 21.97 -12.47
N ARG A 9 -12.22 21.62 -13.44
CA ARG A 9 -11.84 21.58 -14.85
C ARG A 9 -11.46 22.97 -15.39
N THR A 10 -12.15 24.02 -14.93
CA THR A 10 -11.85 25.42 -15.27
C THR A 10 -10.48 25.82 -14.72
N LEU A 11 -10.14 25.44 -13.49
CA LEU A 11 -8.81 25.70 -12.91
C LEU A 11 -7.69 25.04 -13.73
N TYR A 12 -7.84 23.78 -14.13
CA TYR A 12 -6.88 23.14 -15.02
C TYR A 12 -6.75 23.84 -16.38
N SER A 13 -7.86 24.34 -16.93
CA SER A 13 -7.84 25.13 -18.17
C SER A 13 -7.07 26.44 -17.99
N TYR A 14 -7.17 27.09 -16.83
CA TYR A 14 -6.44 28.33 -16.54
C TYR A 14 -4.92 28.07 -16.40
N VAL A 15 -4.52 26.93 -15.81
CA VAL A 15 -3.11 26.51 -15.78
C VAL A 15 -2.61 26.23 -17.20
N ASP A 16 -3.39 25.54 -18.05
CA ASP A 16 -3.03 25.24 -19.43
C ASP A 16 -2.85 26.52 -20.28
N LYS A 17 -3.67 27.51 -20.02
CA LYS A 17 -3.65 28.83 -20.73
C LYS A 17 -2.69 29.81 -20.07
N GLN A 18 -1.96 29.41 -19.03
CA GLN A 18 -1.02 30.26 -18.31
C GLN A 18 -1.67 31.54 -17.72
N TYR A 19 -2.92 31.45 -17.31
CA TYR A 19 -3.62 32.56 -16.64
C TYR A 19 -3.26 32.63 -15.13
N LEU A 20 -2.60 31.63 -14.62
CA LEU A 20 -2.12 31.52 -13.22
C LEU A 20 -0.61 31.43 -13.21
N SER A 21 0.01 31.78 -12.09
CA SER A 21 1.45 31.62 -11.87
C SER A 21 1.89 30.16 -11.80
N VAL A 22 0.95 29.24 -11.55
CA VAL A 22 1.18 27.78 -11.53
C VAL A 22 1.21 27.26 -12.98
N ILE A 23 2.22 26.45 -13.30
CA ILE A 23 2.38 25.81 -14.61
C ILE A 23 2.14 24.30 -14.55
N ASN A 24 1.98 23.65 -15.70
CA ASN A 24 1.73 22.21 -15.79
C ASN A 24 2.81 21.34 -15.12
N LEU A 25 4.05 21.81 -15.01
CA LEU A 25 5.14 21.12 -14.32
C LEU A 25 4.97 21.07 -12.79
N ASP A 26 4.25 22.05 -12.23
CA ASP A 26 3.97 22.11 -10.79
C ASP A 26 2.84 21.15 -10.40
N LEU A 27 2.09 20.62 -11.37
CA LEU A 27 0.99 19.70 -11.12
C LEU A 27 1.48 18.26 -11.02
N PRO A 28 1.19 17.49 -9.91
CA PRO A 28 1.76 16.18 -9.64
C PRO A 28 1.58 15.12 -10.72
N ARG A 29 0.61 15.30 -11.64
CA ARG A 29 0.21 14.26 -12.60
C ARG A 29 0.15 14.71 -14.05
N LYS A 30 0.40 15.95 -14.36
CA LYS A 30 0.15 16.48 -15.72
C LYS A 30 1.25 16.08 -16.71
N VAL A 31 2.50 15.92 -16.27
CA VAL A 31 3.60 15.48 -17.13
C VAL A 31 3.87 14.00 -16.91
N ARG A 32 3.54 13.17 -17.90
CA ARG A 32 3.83 11.73 -17.87
C ARG A 32 4.65 11.33 -19.09
N TYR A 33 5.82 10.73 -18.84
CA TYR A 33 6.60 10.10 -19.90
C TYR A 33 6.01 8.75 -20.29
N LYS A 34 5.85 8.50 -21.60
CA LYS A 34 5.38 7.21 -22.13
C LYS A 34 6.43 6.13 -21.84
N LYS A 35 6.11 5.17 -20.97
CA LYS A 35 7.03 4.05 -20.70
C LYS A 35 7.20 3.18 -21.95
N ARG A 36 8.46 2.80 -22.28
CA ARG A 36 8.72 1.82 -23.34
C ARG A 36 8.12 0.47 -22.95
N LYS A 37 7.33 -0.14 -23.85
CA LYS A 37 6.85 -1.52 -23.67
C LYS A 37 8.07 -2.46 -23.78
N LYS A 38 8.39 -3.19 -22.70
CA LYS A 38 9.34 -4.30 -22.75
C LYS A 38 8.59 -5.53 -23.23
N LYS A 39 9.20 -6.34 -24.14
CA LYS A 39 8.66 -7.65 -24.52
C LYS A 39 8.61 -8.56 -23.29
N GLN A 40 7.45 -9.18 -23.05
CA GLN A 40 7.34 -10.30 -22.12
C GLN A 40 8.15 -11.46 -22.70
N LEU A 41 9.12 -11.96 -21.95
CA LEU A 41 9.79 -13.23 -22.25
C LEU A 41 8.96 -14.33 -21.61
N ASP A 42 8.64 -15.38 -22.36
CA ASP A 42 8.04 -16.61 -21.84
C ASP A 42 9.07 -17.32 -20.93
N THR A 43 9.11 -16.92 -19.67
CA THR A 43 9.94 -17.58 -18.66
C THR A 43 9.09 -18.62 -17.92
N PRO A 44 9.62 -19.81 -17.63
CA PRO A 44 8.93 -20.82 -16.83
C PRO A 44 8.47 -20.25 -15.49
N VAL A 45 7.29 -20.65 -15.04
CA VAL A 45 6.76 -20.21 -13.73
C VAL A 45 7.66 -20.76 -12.62
N PRO A 46 8.29 -19.91 -11.79
CA PRO A 46 9.11 -20.36 -10.68
C PRO A 46 8.33 -21.25 -9.70
N GLY A 47 9.00 -22.16 -9.02
CA GLY A 47 8.37 -23.14 -8.13
C GLY A 47 7.49 -22.53 -7.03
N TYR A 48 7.89 -21.39 -6.44
CA TYR A 48 7.12 -20.69 -5.42
C TYR A 48 5.80 -20.11 -5.95
N ARG A 49 5.69 -19.89 -7.28
CA ARG A 49 4.47 -19.37 -7.94
C ARG A 49 3.54 -20.49 -8.44
N LYS A 50 3.90 -21.75 -8.31
CA LYS A 50 3.06 -22.87 -8.75
C LYS A 50 1.73 -22.84 -8.01
N ASN A 51 0.61 -22.77 -8.72
CA ASN A 51 -0.75 -22.60 -8.18
C ASN A 51 -0.95 -21.30 -7.38
N ARG A 52 -0.11 -20.27 -7.65
CA ARG A 52 -0.16 -18.96 -6.97
C ARG A 52 0.02 -17.80 -7.96
N THR A 53 -0.29 -17.99 -9.22
CA THR A 53 -0.24 -16.92 -10.22
C THR A 53 -1.44 -15.97 -10.04
N TYR A 54 -1.41 -14.84 -10.70
CA TYR A 54 -2.57 -13.94 -10.72
C TYR A 54 -3.81 -14.59 -11.35
N ARG A 55 -3.61 -15.51 -12.30
CA ARG A 55 -4.69 -16.32 -12.86
C ARG A 55 -5.32 -17.22 -11.80
N ASP A 56 -4.49 -17.92 -11.01
CA ASP A 56 -4.97 -18.76 -9.92
C ASP A 56 -5.74 -17.96 -8.87
N LEU A 57 -5.35 -16.70 -8.62
CA LEU A 57 -6.12 -15.77 -7.77
C LEU A 57 -7.52 -15.52 -8.33
N LEU A 58 -7.63 -15.23 -9.63
CA LEU A 58 -8.94 -14.98 -10.25
C LEU A 58 -9.83 -16.21 -10.20
N ASP A 59 -9.27 -17.38 -10.47
CA ASP A 59 -10.00 -18.66 -10.41
C ASP A 59 -10.42 -18.98 -8.96
N PHE A 60 -9.57 -18.67 -7.98
CA PHE A 60 -9.91 -18.80 -6.55
C PHE A 60 -11.04 -17.85 -6.13
N LEU A 61 -10.99 -16.59 -6.52
CA LEU A 61 -12.02 -15.60 -6.22
C LEU A 61 -13.38 -15.95 -6.86
N ALA A 62 -13.37 -16.57 -8.03
CA ALA A 62 -14.59 -17.03 -8.70
C ALA A 62 -15.28 -18.19 -7.95
N SER A 63 -14.52 -19.00 -7.20
CA SER A 63 -15.00 -20.14 -6.42
C SER A 63 -15.22 -19.87 -4.94
N SER A 64 -14.71 -18.75 -4.44
CA SER A 64 -14.75 -18.37 -3.02
C SER A 64 -15.75 -17.25 -2.76
N HIS A 65 -16.45 -17.31 -1.64
CA HIS A 65 -17.28 -16.19 -1.16
C HIS A 65 -16.44 -15.09 -0.48
N ASP A 66 -15.20 -15.39 -0.11
CA ASP A 66 -14.30 -14.44 0.52
C ASP A 66 -13.50 -13.67 -0.54
N SER A 67 -13.64 -12.36 -0.53
CA SER A 67 -13.00 -11.46 -1.50
C SER A 67 -12.06 -10.44 -0.84
N SER A 68 -11.76 -10.59 0.45
CA SER A 68 -10.85 -9.68 1.13
C SER A 68 -9.42 -9.96 0.72
N ILE A 69 -8.79 -8.99 0.03
CA ILE A 69 -7.41 -9.09 -0.45
C ILE A 69 -6.57 -8.03 0.25
N VAL A 70 -5.43 -8.45 0.78
CA VAL A 70 -4.37 -7.55 1.26
C VAL A 70 -3.23 -7.55 0.26
N GLU A 71 -2.91 -6.38 -0.29
CA GLU A 71 -1.78 -6.20 -1.20
C GLU A 71 -0.52 -5.85 -0.42
N LEU A 72 0.60 -6.53 -0.73
CA LEU A 72 1.91 -6.23 -0.14
C LEU A 72 2.82 -5.58 -1.16
N ASP A 73 3.62 -4.63 -0.68
CA ASP A 73 4.69 -4.01 -1.46
C ASP A 73 5.76 -3.40 -0.54
N VAL A 74 6.92 -3.09 -1.12
CA VAL A 74 8.01 -2.39 -0.44
C VAL A 74 8.26 -1.06 -1.13
N VAL A 75 8.27 0.01 -0.35
CA VAL A 75 8.63 1.35 -0.81
C VAL A 75 10.07 1.65 -0.40
N GLU A 76 10.95 1.80 -1.38
CA GLU A 76 12.36 2.10 -1.18
C GLU A 76 12.60 3.62 -1.04
N GLY A 77 13.53 3.99 -0.15
CA GLY A 77 14.11 5.33 -0.06
C GLY A 77 15.34 5.50 -0.96
N ALA A 78 16.11 6.57 -0.75
CA ALA A 78 17.36 6.84 -1.48
C ALA A 78 18.42 5.75 -1.32
N GLY A 79 18.44 5.03 -0.18
CA GLY A 79 19.36 3.91 0.08
C GLY A 79 19.04 2.63 -0.70
N GLY A 80 17.94 2.61 -1.47
CA GLY A 80 17.48 1.42 -2.18
C GLY A 80 17.21 0.26 -1.21
N LYS A 81 17.49 -0.97 -1.65
CA LYS A 81 17.21 -2.20 -0.88
C LYS A 81 18.08 -2.40 0.37
N SER A 82 19.23 -1.73 0.43
CA SER A 82 20.19 -1.86 1.53
C SER A 82 19.91 -0.92 2.69
N GLY A 83 19.23 0.19 2.44
CA GLY A 83 18.78 1.13 3.47
C GLY A 83 17.40 0.79 4.01
N PRO A 84 16.90 1.59 4.97
CA PRO A 84 15.55 1.43 5.49
C PRO A 84 14.49 1.52 4.40
N VAL A 85 13.45 0.70 4.51
CA VAL A 85 12.33 0.63 3.56
C VAL A 85 11.01 0.61 4.32
N LEU A 86 9.92 0.94 3.64
CA LEU A 86 8.57 0.81 4.18
C LEU A 86 7.89 -0.42 3.56
N LEU A 87 7.58 -1.43 4.38
CA LEU A 87 6.63 -2.46 4.00
C LEU A 87 5.22 -1.89 4.09
N THR A 88 4.44 -2.06 3.04
CA THR A 88 3.05 -1.60 2.95
C THR A 88 2.10 -2.78 2.87
N LEU A 89 1.07 -2.79 3.73
CA LEU A 89 -0.05 -3.71 3.67
C LEU A 89 -1.30 -2.90 3.34
N PHE A 90 -1.92 -3.18 2.21
CA PHE A 90 -3.07 -2.44 1.72
C PHE A 90 -4.32 -3.32 1.66
N PHE A 91 -5.31 -3.01 2.47
CA PHE A 91 -6.60 -3.70 2.51
C PHE A 91 -7.53 -3.18 1.41
N ARG A 92 -7.81 -3.99 0.39
CA ARG A 92 -8.62 -3.56 -0.77
C ARG A 92 -10.05 -3.15 -0.42
N ASN A 93 -10.66 -3.79 0.58
CA ASN A 93 -12.06 -3.57 0.96
C ASN A 93 -12.32 -2.20 1.58
N CYS A 94 -11.38 -1.65 2.36
CA CYS A 94 -11.51 -0.35 3.01
C CYS A 94 -10.45 0.68 2.58
N SER A 95 -9.52 0.28 1.71
CA SER A 95 -8.35 1.10 1.30
C SER A 95 -7.44 1.52 2.46
N LEU A 96 -7.50 0.82 3.60
CA LEU A 96 -6.57 1.04 4.71
C LEU A 96 -5.18 0.63 4.29
N MET A 97 -4.19 1.44 4.61
CA MET A 97 -2.78 1.15 4.37
C MET A 97 -2.02 1.13 5.69
N LEU A 98 -1.43 -0.01 6.03
CA LEU A 98 -0.49 -0.12 7.14
C LEU A 98 0.93 0.06 6.62
N LEU A 99 1.76 0.70 7.43
CA LEU A 99 3.17 0.98 7.13
C LEU A 99 4.04 0.43 8.25
N PHE A 100 5.08 -0.32 7.87
CA PHE A 100 6.10 -0.83 8.79
C PHE A 100 7.48 -0.36 8.32
N LEU A 101 8.25 0.24 9.21
CA LEU A 101 9.64 0.62 8.94
C LEU A 101 10.53 -0.60 9.11
N LEU A 102 11.20 -1.00 8.02
CA LEU A 102 12.13 -2.12 8.04
C LEU A 102 13.56 -1.61 7.87
N PRO A 103 14.57 -2.23 8.52
CA PRO A 103 15.98 -1.87 8.34
C PRO A 103 16.51 -2.08 6.92
N GLY A 104 15.80 -2.85 6.10
CA GLY A 104 16.12 -3.12 4.70
C GLY A 104 15.11 -4.05 4.04
N ASP A 105 15.19 -4.20 2.72
CA ASP A 105 14.36 -5.14 1.95
C ASP A 105 14.90 -6.57 2.08
N ARG A 106 14.63 -7.22 3.22
CA ARG A 106 15.04 -8.60 3.48
C ARG A 106 13.86 -9.42 3.97
N ARG A 107 13.80 -10.67 3.48
CA ARG A 107 12.79 -11.66 3.86
C ARG A 107 12.58 -11.76 5.38
N LYS A 108 13.67 -11.80 6.14
CA LYS A 108 13.62 -11.91 7.60
C LYS A 108 12.79 -10.77 8.24
N TYR A 109 13.01 -9.53 7.82
CA TYR A 109 12.29 -8.39 8.41
C TYR A 109 10.80 -8.42 8.07
N VAL A 110 10.44 -8.87 6.86
CA VAL A 110 9.03 -9.09 6.49
C VAL A 110 8.43 -10.20 7.33
N GLN A 111 9.16 -11.29 7.54
CA GLN A 111 8.74 -12.39 8.42
C GLN A 111 8.50 -11.89 9.85
N ASP A 112 9.44 -11.14 10.43
CA ASP A 112 9.32 -10.59 11.79
C ASP A 112 8.02 -9.79 11.98
N VAL A 113 7.59 -9.05 10.95
CA VAL A 113 6.29 -8.31 10.97
C VAL A 113 5.10 -9.27 10.99
N PHE A 114 5.10 -10.31 10.16
CA PHE A 114 3.99 -11.27 10.12
C PHE A 114 3.93 -12.15 11.36
N ASP A 115 5.08 -12.51 11.93
CA ASP A 115 5.16 -13.23 13.21
C ASP A 115 4.61 -12.37 14.35
N LEU A 116 4.93 -11.07 14.37
CA LEU A 116 4.35 -10.12 15.32
C LEU A 116 2.82 -10.02 15.14
N LEU A 117 2.34 -9.82 13.92
CA LEU A 117 0.90 -9.73 13.65
C LEU A 117 0.17 -11.01 14.09
N LEU A 118 0.74 -12.20 13.82
CA LEU A 118 0.14 -13.45 14.24
C LEU A 118 0.14 -13.60 15.77
N SER A 119 1.24 -13.28 16.45
CA SER A 119 1.35 -13.41 17.90
C SER A 119 0.38 -12.50 18.64
N GLU A 120 0.23 -11.27 18.16
CA GLU A 120 -0.63 -10.27 18.80
C GLU A 120 -2.13 -10.49 18.49
N LEU A 121 -2.46 -10.81 17.25
CA LEU A 121 -3.84 -10.99 16.82
C LEU A 121 -4.40 -12.38 17.15
N GLY A 122 -3.55 -13.39 17.16
CA GLY A 122 -3.91 -14.80 17.24
C GLY A 122 -4.35 -15.38 15.89
N PRO A 123 -4.33 -16.72 15.72
CA PRO A 123 -4.54 -17.36 14.42
C PRO A 123 -5.90 -17.08 13.79
N GLN A 124 -6.95 -17.03 14.59
CA GLN A 124 -8.31 -16.79 14.09
C GLN A 124 -8.47 -15.38 13.51
N THR A 125 -8.10 -14.34 14.25
CA THR A 125 -8.18 -12.96 13.78
C THR A 125 -7.22 -12.73 12.62
N TYR A 126 -6.01 -13.33 12.67
CA TYR A 126 -5.05 -13.26 11.56
C TYR A 126 -5.65 -13.82 10.26
N SER A 127 -6.22 -15.02 10.27
CA SER A 127 -6.83 -15.62 9.07
C SER A 127 -8.02 -14.83 8.53
N GLN A 128 -8.79 -14.19 9.39
CA GLN A 128 -9.89 -13.31 8.99
C GLN A 128 -9.42 -12.00 8.35
N LEU A 129 -8.34 -11.42 8.86
CA LEU A 129 -7.78 -10.17 8.35
C LEU A 129 -6.95 -10.35 7.08
N PHE A 130 -6.27 -11.49 6.97
CA PHE A 130 -5.34 -11.81 5.87
C PHE A 130 -5.76 -13.08 5.12
N PRO A 131 -7.02 -13.24 4.68
CA PRO A 131 -7.45 -14.48 4.01
C PRO A 131 -6.71 -14.68 2.68
N ILE A 132 -6.42 -13.59 1.98
CA ILE A 132 -5.70 -13.57 0.70
C ILE A 132 -4.67 -12.47 0.71
N ILE A 133 -3.43 -12.83 0.40
CA ILE A 133 -2.32 -11.91 0.20
C ILE A 133 -1.96 -11.88 -1.29
N LEU A 134 -1.87 -10.70 -1.87
CA LEU A 134 -1.36 -10.48 -3.22
C LEU A 134 -0.07 -9.66 -3.17
N THR A 135 1.01 -10.20 -3.72
CA THR A 135 2.30 -9.51 -3.73
C THR A 135 2.94 -9.55 -5.12
N ASP A 136 4.05 -8.82 -5.29
CA ASP A 136 4.89 -8.95 -6.48
C ASP A 136 5.92 -10.09 -6.32
N ASN A 137 6.88 -10.14 -7.24
CA ASN A 137 7.97 -11.12 -7.21
C ASN A 137 9.23 -10.54 -6.56
N GLY A 138 9.08 -9.62 -5.59
CA GLY A 138 10.18 -9.07 -4.81
C GLY A 138 10.90 -10.14 -3.99
N SER A 139 12.21 -10.00 -3.80
CA SER A 139 13.05 -11.00 -3.12
C SER A 139 12.58 -11.32 -1.69
N SER A 140 11.96 -10.37 -1.04
CA SER A 140 11.43 -10.50 0.32
C SER A 140 10.15 -11.35 0.41
N PHE A 141 9.47 -11.58 -0.73
CA PHE A 141 8.19 -12.27 -0.79
C PHE A 141 8.25 -13.67 -1.44
N LEU A 142 9.43 -14.15 -1.83
CA LEU A 142 9.58 -15.40 -2.60
C LEU A 142 9.28 -16.69 -1.83
N ASP A 143 9.02 -16.60 -0.55
CA ASP A 143 8.67 -17.75 0.30
C ASP A 143 7.24 -17.60 0.83
N PRO A 144 6.24 -18.20 0.17
CA PRO A 144 4.85 -18.07 0.58
C PRO A 144 4.57 -18.68 1.96
N SER A 145 5.39 -19.66 2.42
CA SER A 145 5.18 -20.33 3.71
C SER A 145 5.29 -19.37 4.90
N LEU A 146 6.04 -18.27 4.74
CA LEU A 146 6.17 -17.22 5.78
C LEU A 146 4.84 -16.53 6.09
N PHE A 147 3.95 -16.49 5.13
CA PHE A 147 2.64 -15.85 5.26
C PHE A 147 1.54 -16.88 5.46
N GLU A 148 1.59 -17.99 4.70
CA GLU A 148 0.54 -19.02 4.68
C GLU A 148 0.53 -19.85 5.95
N MET A 149 1.71 -20.22 6.46
CA MET A 149 1.88 -21.09 7.62
C MET A 149 2.97 -20.54 8.55
N PRO A 150 2.77 -19.35 9.13
CA PRO A 150 3.68 -18.88 10.18
C PRO A 150 3.71 -19.94 11.29
N HIS A 151 4.89 -20.38 11.69
CA HIS A 151 5.11 -21.49 12.64
C HIS A 151 4.80 -22.91 12.14
N ARG A 152 4.59 -23.11 10.82
CA ARG A 152 4.44 -24.44 10.16
C ARG A 152 3.33 -25.34 10.72
N GLN A 153 2.24 -24.77 11.20
CA GLN A 153 1.10 -25.53 11.69
C GLN A 153 0.00 -25.60 10.63
N ASP A 154 -0.95 -24.67 10.66
CA ASP A 154 -2.09 -24.64 9.74
C ASP A 154 -1.94 -23.56 8.67
N VAL A 155 -2.60 -23.76 7.53
CA VAL A 155 -2.68 -22.74 6.47
C VAL A 155 -3.68 -21.66 6.92
N LEU A 156 -3.17 -20.49 7.30
CA LEU A 156 -3.97 -19.38 7.80
C LEU A 156 -4.36 -18.37 6.71
N THR A 157 -3.62 -18.32 5.61
CA THR A 157 -3.85 -17.40 4.49
C THR A 157 -3.45 -18.04 3.17
N LYS A 158 -3.82 -17.45 2.04
CA LYS A 158 -3.38 -17.84 0.70
C LYS A 158 -2.60 -16.72 0.04
N VAL A 159 -1.42 -17.03 -0.48
CA VAL A 159 -0.54 -16.06 -1.15
C VAL A 159 -0.59 -16.23 -2.65
N PHE A 160 -0.79 -15.14 -3.36
CA PHE A 160 -0.73 -15.07 -4.81
C PHE A 160 0.26 -14.00 -5.27
N TYR A 161 0.80 -14.19 -6.48
CA TYR A 161 1.82 -13.33 -7.06
C TYR A 161 1.32 -12.66 -8.33
N CYS A 162 1.58 -11.37 -8.44
CA CYS A 162 1.38 -10.66 -9.69
C CYS A 162 2.26 -11.22 -10.80
N ASP A 163 1.80 -11.11 -12.03
CA ASP A 163 2.62 -11.45 -13.18
C ASP A 163 3.78 -10.48 -13.33
N PRO A 164 4.93 -10.93 -13.83
CA PRO A 164 6.07 -10.06 -14.06
C PRO A 164 5.67 -8.86 -14.92
N MET A 165 6.13 -7.65 -14.54
CA MET A 165 5.86 -6.40 -15.24
C MET A 165 4.36 -6.01 -15.36
N SER A 166 3.48 -6.58 -14.56
CA SER A 166 2.05 -6.35 -14.55
C SER A 166 1.60 -5.54 -13.33
N SER A 167 2.22 -4.38 -13.11
CA SER A 167 1.95 -3.51 -11.95
C SER A 167 0.47 -3.10 -11.83
N TRP A 168 -0.27 -3.09 -12.95
CA TRP A 168 -1.71 -2.82 -12.96
C TRP A 168 -2.52 -3.80 -12.11
N GLN A 169 -2.00 -5.00 -11.83
CA GLN A 169 -2.64 -6.00 -10.96
C GLN A 169 -2.68 -5.57 -9.49
N LYS A 170 -1.77 -4.66 -9.08
CA LYS A 170 -1.76 -3.95 -7.78
C LYS A 170 -2.06 -2.45 -7.94
N GLY A 171 -2.84 -2.05 -8.93
CA GLY A 171 -3.06 -0.65 -9.27
C GLY A 171 -3.69 0.18 -8.16
N ARG A 172 -4.43 -0.44 -7.22
CA ARG A 172 -5.00 0.25 -6.05
C ARG A 172 -3.89 0.64 -5.06
N LEU A 173 -2.99 -0.30 -4.74
CA LEU A 173 -1.85 -0.05 -3.87
C LEU A 173 -0.91 0.99 -4.48
N GLU A 174 -0.55 0.83 -5.78
CA GLU A 174 0.31 1.79 -6.49
C GLU A 174 -0.24 3.23 -6.43
N LYS A 175 -1.56 3.37 -6.60
CA LYS A 175 -2.22 4.68 -6.48
C LYS A 175 -2.14 5.22 -5.05
N ASN A 176 -2.21 4.37 -4.04
CA ASN A 176 -2.11 4.77 -2.64
C ASN A 176 -0.67 5.08 -2.22
N HIS A 177 0.35 4.50 -2.88
CA HIS A 177 1.74 4.89 -2.67
C HIS A 177 2.01 6.36 -3.03
N GLU A 178 1.18 7.01 -3.85
CA GLU A 178 1.28 8.44 -4.11
C GLU A 178 1.13 9.26 -2.82
N PHE A 179 0.32 8.82 -1.86
CA PHE A 179 0.18 9.51 -0.56
C PHE A 179 1.47 9.43 0.25
N ILE A 180 2.17 8.28 0.22
CA ILE A 180 3.50 8.16 0.81
C ILE A 180 4.45 9.13 0.10
N ARG A 181 4.39 9.24 -1.24
CA ARG A 181 5.29 10.08 -2.03
C ARG A 181 5.00 11.58 -1.92
N TYR A 182 3.85 11.99 -1.42
CA TYR A 182 3.61 13.38 -1.04
C TYR A 182 4.42 13.77 0.21
N ILE A 183 4.56 12.86 1.17
CA ILE A 183 5.30 13.07 2.41
C ILE A 183 6.79 12.75 2.22
N LEU A 184 7.07 11.65 1.52
CA LEU A 184 8.43 11.14 1.22
C LEU A 184 8.65 11.11 -0.30
N PRO A 185 9.02 12.22 -0.95
CA PRO A 185 9.33 12.28 -2.38
C PRO A 185 10.36 11.23 -2.80
N LYS A 186 10.38 10.86 -4.07
CA LYS A 186 11.40 9.95 -4.61
C LYS A 186 12.80 10.52 -4.38
N GLY A 187 13.72 9.68 -3.91
CA GLY A 187 15.08 10.10 -3.57
C GLY A 187 15.25 10.61 -2.13
N THR A 188 14.19 10.65 -1.32
CA THR A 188 14.32 10.94 0.12
C THR A 188 14.95 9.73 0.82
N SER A 189 15.97 9.99 1.68
CA SER A 189 16.50 8.96 2.57
C SER A 189 15.48 8.63 3.66
N PHE A 190 15.39 7.33 4.02
CA PHE A 190 14.57 6.86 5.13
C PHE A 190 15.39 6.68 6.43
N ASP A 191 16.67 7.04 6.44
CA ASP A 191 17.56 6.84 7.61
C ASP A 191 17.12 7.64 8.85
N SER A 192 16.43 8.77 8.66
CA SER A 192 15.89 9.59 9.75
C SER A 192 14.44 9.26 10.15
N LEU A 193 13.83 8.25 9.49
CA LEU A 193 12.50 7.80 9.89
C LEU A 193 12.56 7.05 11.21
N THR A 194 11.53 7.25 12.02
CA THR A 194 11.26 6.49 13.23
C THR A 194 9.87 5.85 13.12
N GLU A 195 9.59 4.85 13.94
CA GLU A 195 8.27 4.23 14.00
C GLU A 195 7.18 5.27 14.30
N GLN A 196 7.46 6.24 15.18
CA GLN A 196 6.51 7.33 15.50
C GLN A 196 6.20 8.19 14.27
N LYS A 197 7.22 8.55 13.45
CA LYS A 197 7.02 9.31 12.21
C LYS A 197 6.23 8.50 11.19
N VAL A 198 6.50 7.20 11.07
CA VAL A 198 5.75 6.31 10.16
C VAL A 198 4.31 6.14 10.62
N ASN A 199 4.06 6.00 11.93
CA ASN A 199 2.71 5.95 12.47
C ASN A 199 1.95 7.27 12.23
N LEU A 200 2.60 8.42 12.44
CA LEU A 200 2.02 9.73 12.13
C LEU A 200 1.62 9.81 10.65
N MET A 201 2.52 9.44 9.73
CA MET A 201 2.21 9.39 8.29
C MET A 201 1.01 8.49 7.99
N MET A 202 1.00 7.29 8.57
CA MET A 202 -0.06 6.29 8.38
C MET A 202 -1.42 6.84 8.82
N ASN A 203 -1.50 7.53 9.95
CA ASN A 203 -2.72 8.13 10.47
C ASN A 203 -3.24 9.25 9.55
N HIS A 204 -2.38 10.15 9.06
CA HIS A 204 -2.76 11.19 8.11
C HIS A 204 -3.23 10.61 6.77
N ILE A 205 -2.52 9.61 6.24
CA ILE A 205 -2.88 8.94 4.97
C ILE A 205 -4.25 8.27 5.09
N ASN A 206 -4.49 7.53 6.18
CA ASN A 206 -5.73 6.79 6.38
C ASN A 206 -6.92 7.67 6.78
N SER A 207 -6.67 8.88 7.28
CA SER A 207 -7.71 9.87 7.58
C SER A 207 -8.07 10.75 6.38
N THR A 208 -7.36 10.63 5.25
CA THR A 208 -7.66 11.40 4.04
C THR A 208 -8.88 10.82 3.33
N ALA A 209 -9.91 11.62 3.11
CA ALA A 209 -11.11 11.22 2.37
C ALA A 209 -10.80 10.80 0.93
N ARG A 210 -11.48 9.77 0.43
CA ARG A 210 -11.27 9.20 -0.91
C ARG A 210 -12.52 9.33 -1.77
N ALA A 211 -12.39 9.88 -2.96
CA ALA A 211 -13.49 9.90 -3.93
C ALA A 211 -13.96 8.46 -4.29
N SER A 212 -13.02 7.50 -4.34
CA SER A 212 -13.32 6.09 -4.59
C SER A 212 -14.08 5.38 -3.45
N LEU A 213 -14.18 6.03 -2.28
CA LEU A 213 -14.92 5.56 -1.10
C LEU A 213 -16.13 6.46 -0.81
N ASN A 214 -16.66 7.15 -1.83
CA ASN A 214 -17.78 8.09 -1.70
C ASN A 214 -17.54 9.18 -0.63
N GLY A 215 -16.30 9.65 -0.50
CA GLY A 215 -15.93 10.66 0.47
C GLY A 215 -15.56 10.14 1.86
N CYS A 216 -15.76 8.85 2.14
CA CYS A 216 -15.31 8.25 3.39
C CYS A 216 -13.77 8.17 3.44
N THR A 217 -13.25 8.09 4.65
CA THR A 217 -11.81 7.84 4.88
C THR A 217 -11.55 6.33 5.00
N PRO A 218 -10.35 5.85 4.64
CA PRO A 218 -9.94 4.47 4.92
C PRO A 218 -10.09 4.09 6.40
N PHE A 219 -9.77 5.01 7.32
CA PHE A 219 -9.92 4.80 8.75
C PHE A 219 -11.38 4.53 9.16
N GLN A 220 -12.34 5.34 8.65
CA GLN A 220 -13.76 5.14 8.95
C GLN A 220 -14.28 3.78 8.48
N LEU A 221 -13.89 3.34 7.26
CA LEU A 221 -14.28 2.03 6.76
C LEU A 221 -13.58 0.89 7.49
N ALA A 222 -12.33 1.08 7.89
CA ALA A 222 -11.60 0.07 8.67
C ALA A 222 -12.25 -0.19 10.03
N LEU A 223 -12.77 0.83 10.71
CA LEU A 223 -13.53 0.66 11.96
C LEU A 223 -14.78 -0.21 11.81
N LEU A 224 -15.37 -0.27 10.61
CA LEU A 224 -16.56 -1.07 10.32
C LEU A 224 -16.23 -2.48 9.82
N LEU A 225 -15.09 -2.65 9.15
CA LEU A 225 -14.79 -3.85 8.38
C LEU A 225 -13.65 -4.69 8.96
N LEU A 226 -12.81 -4.13 9.83
CA LEU A 226 -11.65 -4.81 10.38
C LEU A 226 -11.77 -4.97 11.90
N ASP A 227 -11.03 -5.92 12.44
CA ASP A 227 -10.99 -6.20 13.87
C ASP A 227 -10.36 -5.02 14.65
N ALA A 228 -10.98 -4.63 15.75
CA ALA A 228 -10.52 -3.55 16.62
C ALA A 228 -9.13 -3.81 17.22
N LYS A 229 -8.72 -5.09 17.37
CA LYS A 229 -7.37 -5.46 17.81
C LYS A 229 -6.30 -4.92 16.86
N LEU A 230 -6.53 -5.04 15.52
CA LEU A 230 -5.60 -4.52 14.52
C LEU A 230 -5.47 -3.00 14.63
N MET A 231 -6.61 -2.30 14.79
CA MET A 231 -6.62 -0.85 14.93
C MET A 231 -5.82 -0.38 16.15
N SER A 232 -6.00 -1.08 17.28
CA SER A 232 -5.28 -0.82 18.53
C SER A 232 -3.79 -1.18 18.43
N LEU A 233 -3.46 -2.35 17.87
CA LEU A 233 -2.07 -2.80 17.71
C LEU A 233 -1.24 -1.81 16.87
N MET A 234 -1.86 -1.26 15.83
CA MET A 234 -1.21 -0.31 14.92
C MET A 234 -1.31 1.15 15.39
N ASP A 235 -1.86 1.40 16.59
CA ASP A 235 -2.12 2.75 17.12
C ASP A 235 -2.77 3.67 16.08
N LEU A 236 -3.78 3.14 15.37
CA LEU A 236 -4.49 3.89 14.35
C LEU A 236 -5.46 4.89 14.97
N ARG A 237 -5.32 6.15 14.57
CA ARG A 237 -6.11 7.27 15.09
C ARG A 237 -6.67 8.09 13.95
N SER A 238 -7.87 8.63 14.14
CA SER A 238 -8.44 9.61 13.22
C SER A 238 -7.74 10.95 13.36
N VAL A 239 -7.37 11.53 12.24
CA VAL A 239 -6.91 12.93 12.17
C VAL A 239 -8.05 13.78 11.64
N PRO A 240 -8.44 14.90 12.31
CA PRO A 240 -9.45 15.82 11.83
C PRO A 240 -9.13 16.33 10.42
N ALA A 241 -10.16 16.55 9.59
CA ALA A 241 -9.99 16.88 8.19
C ALA A 241 -9.19 18.17 7.95
N ASP A 242 -9.35 19.15 8.82
CA ASP A 242 -8.63 20.44 8.80
C ASP A 242 -7.15 20.33 9.27
N GLN A 243 -6.79 19.23 9.92
CA GLN A 243 -5.44 18.97 10.40
C GLN A 243 -4.67 17.99 9.47
N ILE A 244 -5.32 17.43 8.44
CA ILE A 244 -4.65 16.51 7.53
C ILE A 244 -3.56 17.24 6.75
N HIS A 245 -2.35 16.71 6.86
CA HIS A 245 -1.17 17.26 6.23
C HIS A 245 -0.38 16.16 5.51
N LEU A 246 -0.23 16.29 4.19
CA LEU A 246 0.45 15.30 3.35
C LEU A 246 1.61 15.96 2.59
N LYS A 247 2.52 16.58 3.36
CA LYS A 247 3.74 17.21 2.81
C LYS A 247 4.97 16.78 3.60
N PRO A 248 6.19 17.01 3.09
CA PRO A 248 7.42 16.55 3.74
C PRO A 248 7.69 17.15 5.13
N ASP A 249 7.07 18.27 5.45
CA ASP A 249 7.22 18.91 6.77
C ASP A 249 6.42 18.22 7.89
N LEU A 250 5.50 17.31 7.56
CA LEU A 250 4.78 16.47 8.54
C LEU A 250 5.73 15.70 9.47
N ILE A 251 6.88 15.27 8.95
CA ILE A 251 7.82 14.37 9.63
C ILE A 251 9.20 14.99 9.91
N LYS A 252 9.27 16.32 9.84
CA LYS A 252 10.50 17.04 10.19
C LYS A 252 10.81 17.02 11.68
#